data_80c204654b21637191260728d731365d
#
_entry.id   80c204654b21637191260728d731365d
#
_cell.length_a   1.000
_cell.length_b   1.000
_cell.length_c   1.000
_cell.angle_alpha   90.00
_cell.angle_beta   90.00
_cell.angle_gamma   90.00
#
_symmetry.space_group_name_H-M   'P 1'
#
loop_
_entity.id
_entity.type
_entity.pdbx_description
1 polymer ?
#
loop_
_entity_poly.entity_id
_entity_poly.type
_entity_poly.pdbx_seq_one_letter_code
_entity_poly.pdbx_strand_id
1 'polypeptide(L)'
;MQKMIEFKSGLKLVFVQNTAVRSVAIGVFVGAGVVKETPENAGISHFIEHMVFKGTTKRSAFDIVNEIDCIGAQINAYTAKSYTCFHTVSLDTNAEKCADVLSDMYFNPAFDPVELEKERRVVIEEINESEDTPDDLCLERLLSLFFKGCPLEKAILGTKKTLKEMTSQTLKDYHDKHYVAKNTVLSIAGNLTEEQAIAIAQKYFEDKYVSDVPYENVPVAVRPAHSHACKRKKDIEQTHIAFAFPSYQYNDIRGNAMQLMTIIFSMEMSSRLFQSVREKLGLCYTIYGYPSSYQNNGAFIVYTSTSPNNAEKAVEAIRDEINLLIEKGVSDEELNKGMNFGQTMDKQSYIFL
;
A
#
# COMPACT_ATOMS: atom_id res chain seq x y z
N MET A 1 5.58 -1.53 -24.12
CA MET A 1 4.12 -1.28 -24.25
C MET A 1 3.41 -2.13 -23.22
N GLN A 2 2.50 -1.55 -22.45
CA GLN A 2 1.70 -2.29 -21.47
C GLN A 2 0.57 -3.04 -22.17
N LYS A 3 0.37 -4.30 -21.81
CA LYS A 3 -0.73 -5.14 -22.31
C LYS A 3 -1.53 -5.69 -21.15
N MET A 4 -2.82 -5.82 -21.34
CA MET A 4 -3.74 -6.47 -20.39
C MET A 4 -4.45 -7.62 -21.09
N ILE A 5 -4.39 -8.80 -20.48
CA ILE A 5 -4.98 -10.04 -21.00
C ILE A 5 -5.91 -10.58 -19.92
N GLU A 6 -7.14 -10.91 -20.28
CA GLU A 6 -8.09 -11.55 -19.38
C GLU A 6 -8.24 -13.03 -19.75
N PHE A 7 -8.05 -13.91 -18.79
CA PHE A 7 -8.20 -15.35 -18.94
C PHE A 7 -9.66 -15.80 -18.71
N LYS A 8 -9.93 -17.06 -19.01
CA LYS A 8 -11.29 -17.65 -18.91
C LYS A 8 -11.82 -17.67 -17.47
N SER A 9 -10.95 -17.83 -16.47
CA SER A 9 -11.32 -17.77 -15.05
C SER A 9 -11.71 -16.36 -14.58
N GLY A 10 -11.38 -15.32 -15.37
CA GLY A 10 -11.48 -13.92 -15.00
C GLY A 10 -10.19 -13.35 -14.37
N LEU A 11 -9.11 -14.15 -14.28
CA LEU A 11 -7.79 -13.66 -13.94
C LEU A 11 -7.30 -12.64 -14.98
N LYS A 12 -6.73 -11.53 -14.54
CA LYS A 12 -6.15 -10.52 -15.42
C LYS A 12 -4.64 -10.54 -15.32
N LEU A 13 -3.97 -10.62 -16.46
CA LEU A 13 -2.52 -10.44 -16.59
C LEU A 13 -2.24 -9.04 -17.11
N VAL A 14 -1.46 -8.27 -16.37
CA VAL A 14 -0.84 -7.03 -16.84
C VAL A 14 0.62 -7.32 -17.15
N PHE A 15 1.03 -7.12 -18.41
CA PHE A 15 2.38 -7.40 -18.86
C PHE A 15 3.07 -6.17 -19.41
N VAL A 16 4.32 -5.97 -18.99
CA VAL A 16 5.21 -4.90 -19.48
C VAL A 16 6.55 -5.50 -19.88
N GLN A 17 6.83 -5.57 -21.17
CA GLN A 17 8.15 -5.98 -21.64
C GLN A 17 9.19 -4.88 -21.46
N ASN A 18 10.33 -5.23 -20.86
CA ASN A 18 11.50 -4.37 -20.77
C ASN A 18 12.77 -5.18 -21.04
N THR A 19 13.27 -5.10 -22.26
CA THR A 19 14.50 -5.82 -22.69
C THR A 19 15.80 -5.10 -22.35
N ALA A 20 15.72 -3.89 -21.78
CA ALA A 20 16.89 -3.13 -21.34
C ALA A 20 17.49 -3.63 -20.01
N VAL A 21 16.75 -4.48 -19.30
CA VAL A 21 17.17 -5.08 -18.02
C VAL A 21 17.19 -6.60 -18.12
N ARG A 22 17.90 -7.26 -17.19
CA ARG A 22 17.92 -8.73 -17.06
C ARG A 22 17.03 -9.20 -15.91
N SER A 23 16.25 -8.30 -15.33
CA SER A 23 15.34 -8.63 -14.23
C SER A 23 13.90 -8.84 -14.70
N VAL A 24 13.16 -9.62 -13.90
CA VAL A 24 11.72 -9.83 -14.02
C VAL A 24 11.10 -9.67 -12.65
N ALA A 25 10.06 -8.85 -12.55
CA ALA A 25 9.19 -8.74 -11.40
C ALA A 25 7.87 -9.44 -11.69
N ILE A 26 7.43 -10.30 -10.77
CA ILE A 26 6.11 -10.95 -10.80
C ILE A 26 5.36 -10.53 -9.55
N GLY A 27 4.19 -9.94 -9.70
CA GLY A 27 3.33 -9.50 -8.59
C GLY A 27 1.93 -10.09 -8.71
N VAL A 28 1.42 -10.64 -7.62
CA VAL A 28 0.04 -11.12 -7.48
C VAL A 28 -0.71 -10.15 -6.59
N PHE A 29 -1.62 -9.39 -7.16
CA PHE A 29 -2.44 -8.40 -6.47
C PHE A 29 -3.83 -8.98 -6.25
N VAL A 30 -4.23 -9.18 -5.03
CA VAL A 30 -5.57 -9.62 -4.66
C VAL A 30 -6.35 -8.46 -4.05
N GLY A 31 -7.57 -8.23 -4.51
CA GLY A 31 -8.46 -7.16 -4.03
C GLY A 31 -9.03 -7.46 -2.62
N ALA A 32 -8.18 -7.97 -1.75
CA ALA A 32 -8.43 -8.23 -0.34
C ALA A 32 -7.48 -7.34 0.49
N GLY A 33 -8.04 -6.52 1.31
CA GLY A 33 -7.38 -5.58 2.20
C GLY A 33 -8.41 -5.06 3.20
N VAL A 34 -8.05 -4.05 3.96
CA VAL A 34 -8.89 -3.51 5.05
C VAL A 34 -10.33 -3.23 4.65
N VAL A 35 -10.56 -2.77 3.40
CA VAL A 35 -11.91 -2.46 2.89
C VAL A 35 -12.84 -3.67 2.80
N LYS A 36 -12.30 -4.88 2.76
CA LYS A 36 -13.07 -6.14 2.73
C LYS A 36 -13.27 -6.78 4.10
N GLU A 37 -12.65 -6.20 5.13
CA GLU A 37 -12.73 -6.69 6.49
C GLU A 37 -13.97 -6.19 7.20
N THR A 38 -14.46 -6.99 8.14
CA THR A 38 -15.51 -6.59 9.10
C THR A 38 -14.86 -6.07 10.40
N PRO A 39 -15.61 -5.45 11.31
CA PRO A 39 -15.06 -5.09 12.62
C PRO A 39 -14.53 -6.27 13.43
N GLU A 40 -15.10 -7.47 13.22
CA GLU A 40 -14.76 -8.70 13.96
C GLU A 40 -13.46 -9.34 13.46
N ASN A 41 -13.13 -9.16 12.17
CA ASN A 41 -11.93 -9.73 11.56
C ASN A 41 -10.91 -8.67 11.08
N ALA A 42 -10.96 -7.46 11.64
CA ALA A 42 -10.01 -6.40 11.32
C ALA A 42 -8.56 -6.86 11.52
N GLY A 43 -7.72 -6.72 10.49
CA GLY A 43 -6.34 -7.18 10.43
C GLY A 43 -6.15 -8.56 9.80
N ILE A 44 -7.22 -9.22 9.34
CA ILE A 44 -7.11 -10.57 8.77
C ILE A 44 -6.31 -10.60 7.46
N SER A 45 -6.42 -9.55 6.62
CA SER A 45 -5.66 -9.47 5.36
C SER A 45 -4.16 -9.44 5.63
N HIS A 46 -3.72 -8.64 6.60
CA HIS A 46 -2.33 -8.56 7.03
C HIS A 46 -1.87 -9.86 7.71
N PHE A 47 -2.70 -10.46 8.53
CA PHE A 47 -2.36 -11.72 9.17
C PHE A 47 -2.22 -12.87 8.16
N ILE A 48 -3.03 -12.91 7.10
CA ILE A 48 -2.86 -13.85 5.99
C ILE A 48 -1.54 -13.59 5.25
N GLU A 49 -1.19 -12.33 5.02
CA GLU A 49 0.10 -11.97 4.41
C GLU A 49 1.27 -12.61 5.17
N HIS A 50 1.31 -12.50 6.50
CA HIS A 50 2.32 -13.16 7.33
C HIS A 50 2.26 -14.68 7.21
N MET A 51 1.06 -15.24 7.27
CA MET A 51 0.87 -16.70 7.32
C MET A 51 1.19 -17.43 6.03
N VAL A 52 1.14 -16.78 4.86
CA VAL A 52 1.52 -17.42 3.58
C VAL A 52 3.02 -17.73 3.49
N PHE A 53 3.85 -17.04 4.30
CA PHE A 53 5.29 -17.33 4.45
C PHE A 53 5.59 -18.45 5.45
N LYS A 54 4.61 -18.92 6.21
CA LYS A 54 4.80 -19.93 7.28
C LYS A 54 4.62 -21.38 6.80
N GLY A 55 4.59 -21.56 5.50
CA GLY A 55 4.54 -22.87 4.84
C GLY A 55 3.28 -23.08 4.01
N THR A 56 3.43 -23.99 3.08
CA THR A 56 2.38 -24.49 2.20
C THR A 56 2.17 -25.98 2.42
N THR A 57 1.25 -26.59 1.68
CA THR A 57 1.12 -28.06 1.66
C THR A 57 2.33 -28.79 1.09
N LYS A 58 3.25 -28.06 0.40
CA LYS A 58 4.43 -28.64 -0.27
C LYS A 58 5.76 -28.18 0.28
N ARG A 59 5.80 -26.96 0.86
CA ARG A 59 7.02 -26.28 1.28
C ARG A 59 6.92 -25.88 2.76
N SER A 60 7.96 -26.12 3.52
CA SER A 60 8.10 -25.48 4.83
C SER A 60 8.37 -23.96 4.68
N ALA A 61 8.26 -23.21 5.76
CA ALA A 61 8.65 -21.80 5.78
C ALA A 61 10.11 -21.58 5.33
N PHE A 62 11.01 -22.49 5.74
CA PHE A 62 12.40 -22.44 5.34
C PHE A 62 12.57 -22.72 3.84
N ASP A 63 11.86 -23.72 3.28
CA ASP A 63 11.96 -24.07 1.85
C ASP A 63 11.53 -22.90 0.96
N ILE A 64 10.47 -22.18 1.33
CA ILE A 64 10.00 -20.99 0.60
C ILE A 64 11.13 -19.96 0.43
N VAL A 65 11.77 -19.59 1.52
CA VAL A 65 12.84 -18.57 1.50
C VAL A 65 14.08 -19.13 0.83
N ASN A 66 14.49 -20.35 1.21
CA ASN A 66 15.71 -21.00 0.69
C ASN A 66 15.67 -21.23 -0.82
N GLU A 67 14.52 -21.65 -1.39
CA GLU A 67 14.38 -21.83 -2.84
C GLU A 67 14.56 -20.51 -3.61
N ILE A 68 14.12 -19.40 -3.05
CA ILE A 68 14.26 -18.06 -3.63
C ILE A 68 15.69 -17.52 -3.44
N ASP A 69 16.26 -17.67 -2.24
CA ASP A 69 17.63 -17.23 -1.95
C ASP A 69 18.67 -17.97 -2.80
N CYS A 70 18.51 -19.30 -3.00
CA CYS A 70 19.41 -20.11 -3.82
C CYS A 70 19.52 -19.66 -5.28
N ILE A 71 18.50 -18.96 -5.80
CA ILE A 71 18.54 -18.42 -7.16
C ILE A 71 18.84 -16.91 -7.20
N GLY A 72 19.19 -16.31 -6.04
CA GLY A 72 19.48 -14.88 -5.92
C GLY A 72 18.28 -13.99 -6.22
N ALA A 73 17.06 -14.48 -5.98
CA ALA A 73 15.83 -13.72 -6.14
C ALA A 73 15.38 -13.08 -4.81
N GLN A 74 14.40 -12.22 -4.90
CA GLN A 74 13.74 -11.61 -3.75
C GLN A 74 12.26 -11.99 -3.76
N ILE A 75 11.69 -12.23 -2.59
CA ILE A 75 10.27 -12.42 -2.38
C ILE A 75 9.81 -11.53 -1.21
N ASN A 76 8.69 -10.85 -1.39
CA ASN A 76 8.12 -10.02 -0.35
C ASN A 76 6.61 -9.87 -0.54
N ALA A 77 5.92 -9.31 0.46
CA ALA A 77 4.51 -8.98 0.38
C ALA A 77 4.23 -7.68 1.14
N TYR A 78 3.07 -7.11 0.88
CA TYR A 78 2.54 -6.00 1.67
C TYR A 78 1.02 -5.93 1.56
N THR A 79 0.39 -5.48 2.63
CA THR A 79 -1.05 -5.25 2.71
C THR A 79 -1.34 -3.74 2.67
N ALA A 80 -2.17 -3.35 1.72
CA ALA A 80 -2.71 -1.99 1.61
C ALA A 80 -4.17 -1.95 2.09
N LYS A 81 -4.75 -0.75 2.16
CA LYS A 81 -6.16 -0.60 2.53
C LYS A 81 -7.11 -1.35 1.58
N SER A 82 -6.81 -1.44 0.28
CA SER A 82 -7.70 -1.99 -0.74
C SER A 82 -7.26 -3.33 -1.33
N TYR A 83 -6.02 -3.75 -1.12
CA TYR A 83 -5.46 -4.97 -1.70
C TYR A 83 -4.27 -5.48 -0.89
N THR A 84 -3.93 -6.76 -1.11
CA THR A 84 -2.67 -7.37 -0.68
C THR A 84 -1.86 -7.75 -1.91
N CYS A 85 -0.55 -7.52 -1.88
CA CYS A 85 0.38 -7.84 -2.96
C CYS A 85 1.44 -8.82 -2.48
N PHE A 86 1.67 -9.88 -3.24
CA PHE A 86 2.78 -10.81 -3.09
C PHE A 86 3.65 -10.69 -4.32
N HIS A 87 4.96 -10.51 -4.17
CA HIS A 87 5.81 -10.27 -5.34
C HIS A 87 7.19 -10.90 -5.23
N THR A 88 7.77 -11.16 -6.38
CA THR A 88 9.15 -11.61 -6.52
C THR A 88 9.88 -10.74 -7.54
N VAL A 89 11.19 -10.60 -7.34
CA VAL A 89 12.12 -10.02 -8.32
C VAL A 89 13.28 -10.96 -8.53
N SER A 90 13.57 -11.32 -9.77
CA SER A 90 14.64 -12.25 -10.12
C SER A 90 15.31 -11.90 -11.45
N LEU A 91 16.34 -12.66 -11.82
CA LEU A 91 16.78 -12.69 -13.21
C LEU A 91 15.71 -13.36 -14.09
N ASP A 92 15.68 -12.98 -15.36
CA ASP A 92 14.76 -13.52 -16.38
C ASP A 92 14.81 -15.05 -16.48
N THR A 93 15.99 -15.65 -16.29
CA THR A 93 16.19 -17.11 -16.29
C THR A 93 15.49 -17.84 -15.14
N ASN A 94 15.12 -17.13 -14.08
CA ASN A 94 14.55 -17.70 -12.86
C ASN A 94 13.05 -17.38 -12.68
N ALA A 95 12.43 -16.68 -13.65
CA ALA A 95 11.04 -16.23 -13.56
C ALA A 95 10.04 -17.38 -13.31
N GLU A 96 10.22 -18.55 -13.98
CA GLU A 96 9.35 -19.71 -13.75
C GLU A 96 9.47 -20.25 -12.32
N LYS A 97 10.70 -20.30 -11.77
CA LYS A 97 10.90 -20.76 -10.39
C LYS A 97 10.24 -19.83 -9.37
N CYS A 98 10.35 -18.51 -9.57
CA CYS A 98 9.66 -17.52 -8.77
C CYS A 98 8.14 -17.67 -8.86
N ALA A 99 7.59 -17.87 -10.07
CA ALA A 99 6.18 -18.09 -10.27
C ALA A 99 5.67 -19.38 -9.58
N ASP A 100 6.46 -20.46 -9.59
CA ASP A 100 6.13 -21.72 -8.90
C ASP A 100 6.02 -21.52 -7.38
N VAL A 101 7.02 -20.88 -6.75
CA VAL A 101 7.00 -20.62 -5.31
C VAL A 101 5.86 -19.66 -4.95
N LEU A 102 5.75 -18.54 -5.68
CA LEU A 102 4.73 -17.52 -5.42
C LEU A 102 3.31 -18.07 -5.56
N SER A 103 3.07 -18.88 -6.59
CA SER A 103 1.76 -19.51 -6.80
C SER A 103 1.44 -20.55 -5.73
N ASP A 104 2.43 -21.30 -5.26
CA ASP A 104 2.21 -22.28 -4.18
C ASP A 104 1.85 -21.59 -2.87
N MET A 105 2.54 -20.50 -2.52
CA MET A 105 2.20 -19.67 -1.35
C MET A 105 0.80 -19.07 -1.48
N TYR A 106 0.44 -18.60 -2.67
CA TYR A 106 -0.85 -17.97 -2.93
C TYR A 106 -2.02 -18.97 -2.86
N PHE A 107 -1.89 -20.17 -3.45
CA PHE A 107 -3.00 -21.14 -3.54
C PHE A 107 -3.06 -22.14 -2.39
N ASN A 108 -1.94 -22.48 -1.77
CA ASN A 108 -1.84 -23.61 -0.85
C ASN A 108 -1.25 -23.26 0.52
N PRO A 109 -1.55 -22.07 1.11
CA PRO A 109 -1.02 -21.77 2.45
C PRO A 109 -1.53 -22.80 3.47
N ALA A 110 -0.64 -23.27 4.32
CA ALA A 110 -0.98 -24.33 5.29
C ALA A 110 -1.87 -23.82 6.44
N PHE A 111 -1.74 -22.53 6.80
CA PHE A 111 -2.37 -21.95 7.98
C PHE A 111 -2.25 -22.82 9.23
N ASP A 112 -1.03 -23.34 9.45
CA ASP A 112 -0.74 -24.24 10.59
C ASP A 112 -1.05 -23.55 11.92
N PRO A 113 -1.82 -24.20 12.83
CA PRO A 113 -2.21 -23.58 14.10
C PRO A 113 -1.04 -23.23 15.02
N VAL A 114 0.07 -23.97 14.96
CA VAL A 114 1.25 -23.71 15.79
C VAL A 114 2.00 -22.48 15.26
N GLU A 115 2.19 -22.41 13.96
CA GLU A 115 2.80 -21.24 13.31
C GLU A 115 1.91 -20.00 13.48
N LEU A 116 0.58 -20.14 13.41
CA LEU A 116 -0.36 -19.05 13.64
C LEU A 116 -0.21 -18.43 15.04
N GLU A 117 -0.02 -19.25 16.08
CA GLU A 117 0.20 -18.73 17.42
C GLU A 117 1.56 -18.03 17.60
N LYS A 118 2.58 -18.47 16.88
CA LYS A 118 3.87 -17.77 16.85
C LYS A 118 3.74 -16.43 16.16
N GLU A 119 3.13 -16.42 14.97
CA GLU A 119 3.00 -15.23 14.14
C GLU A 119 2.04 -14.21 14.73
N ARG A 120 1.00 -14.65 15.42
CA ARG A 120 0.12 -13.76 16.20
C ARG A 120 0.92 -12.88 17.18
N ARG A 121 1.94 -13.43 17.84
CA ARG A 121 2.80 -12.67 18.76
C ARG A 121 3.62 -11.63 17.99
N VAL A 122 4.14 -11.99 16.82
CA VAL A 122 4.89 -11.06 15.96
C VAL A 122 3.99 -9.89 15.54
N VAL A 123 2.79 -10.15 15.04
CA VAL A 123 1.86 -9.08 14.62
C VAL A 123 1.39 -8.22 15.81
N ILE A 124 1.27 -8.81 17.02
CA ILE A 124 0.99 -8.03 18.22
C ILE A 124 2.16 -7.11 18.58
N GLU A 125 3.42 -7.54 18.38
CA GLU A 125 4.59 -6.69 18.58
C GLU A 125 4.66 -5.57 17.55
N GLU A 126 4.28 -5.81 16.30
CA GLU A 126 4.16 -4.76 15.28
C GLU A 126 3.11 -3.71 15.65
N ILE A 127 1.97 -4.13 16.23
CA ILE A 127 0.99 -3.19 16.78
C ILE A 127 1.60 -2.34 17.90
N ASN A 128 2.40 -2.95 18.80
CA ASN A 128 3.08 -2.23 19.87
C ASN A 128 4.07 -1.21 19.30
N GLU A 129 4.88 -1.61 18.33
CA GLU A 129 5.85 -0.75 17.65
C GLU A 129 5.17 0.43 16.95
N SER A 130 4.09 0.18 16.21
CA SER A 130 3.29 1.24 15.57
C SER A 130 2.66 2.17 16.61
N GLU A 131 2.18 1.64 17.74
CA GLU A 131 1.68 2.46 18.84
C GLU A 131 2.79 3.28 19.52
N ASP A 132 4.03 2.81 19.48
CA ASP A 132 5.20 3.48 20.07
C ASP A 132 5.91 4.44 19.11
N THR A 133 5.60 4.37 17.82
CA THR A 133 6.11 5.28 16.77
C THR A 133 5.15 6.47 16.62
N PRO A 134 5.50 7.69 17.07
CA PRO A 134 4.54 8.79 17.19
C PRO A 134 4.00 9.32 15.86
N ASP A 135 4.79 9.29 14.80
CA ASP A 135 4.40 9.72 13.44
C ASP A 135 3.43 8.72 12.82
N ASP A 136 3.72 7.41 12.88
CA ASP A 136 2.83 6.36 12.40
C ASP A 136 1.48 6.41 13.11
N LEU A 137 1.52 6.50 14.43
CA LEU A 137 0.31 6.64 15.26
C LEU A 137 -0.50 7.88 14.92
N CYS A 138 0.17 9.01 14.63
CA CYS A 138 -0.49 10.26 14.25
C CYS A 138 -1.21 10.11 12.91
N LEU A 139 -0.53 9.55 11.90
CA LEU A 139 -1.08 9.35 10.57
C LEU A 139 -2.20 8.30 10.54
N GLU A 140 -2.05 7.19 11.25
CA GLU A 140 -3.09 6.18 11.35
C GLU A 140 -4.35 6.74 12.01
N ARG A 141 -4.22 7.49 13.11
CA ARG A 141 -5.35 8.14 13.77
C ARG A 141 -6.01 9.21 12.91
N LEU A 142 -5.20 9.96 12.14
CA LEU A 142 -5.74 10.93 11.19
C LEU A 142 -6.65 10.24 10.18
N LEU A 143 -6.18 9.16 9.55
CA LEU A 143 -6.95 8.42 8.55
C LEU A 143 -8.19 7.75 9.16
N SER A 144 -8.07 7.20 10.37
CA SER A 144 -9.20 6.65 11.11
C SER A 144 -10.29 7.71 11.38
N LEU A 145 -9.91 8.92 11.77
CA LEU A 145 -10.85 10.03 11.97
C LEU A 145 -11.44 10.53 10.66
N PHE A 146 -10.62 10.69 9.64
CA PHE A 146 -11.03 11.22 8.34
C PHE A 146 -12.02 10.30 7.63
N PHE A 147 -11.83 8.98 7.74
CA PHE A 147 -12.69 7.95 7.16
C PHE A 147 -13.65 7.30 8.16
N LYS A 148 -13.96 7.99 9.25
CA LYS A 148 -14.82 7.47 10.31
C LYS A 148 -16.18 6.99 9.78
N GLY A 149 -16.55 5.77 10.17
CA GLY A 149 -17.77 5.09 9.70
C GLY A 149 -17.65 4.45 8.32
N CYS A 150 -16.47 4.45 7.71
CA CYS A 150 -16.18 3.79 6.46
C CYS A 150 -15.19 2.64 6.67
N PRO A 151 -15.15 1.62 5.81
CA PRO A 151 -14.18 0.52 5.93
C PRO A 151 -12.72 0.97 5.99
N LEU A 152 -12.35 2.09 5.35
CA LEU A 152 -11.01 2.67 5.40
C LEU A 152 -10.58 3.18 6.80
N GLU A 153 -11.52 3.32 7.74
CA GLU A 153 -11.26 3.72 9.13
C GLU A 153 -10.32 2.76 9.87
N LYS A 154 -10.42 1.46 9.57
CA LYS A 154 -9.70 0.42 10.31
C LYS A 154 -8.20 0.45 10.01
N ALA A 155 -7.39 0.13 11.01
CA ALA A 155 -5.95 -0.09 10.88
C ALA A 155 -5.64 -1.32 10.02
N ILE A 156 -4.54 -1.31 9.28
CA ILE A 156 -4.08 -2.48 8.50
C ILE A 156 -3.73 -3.64 9.42
N LEU A 157 -3.05 -3.36 10.53
CA LEU A 157 -2.65 -4.35 11.53
C LEU A 157 -3.83 -4.93 12.34
N GLY A 158 -5.03 -4.33 12.21
CA GLY A 158 -6.17 -4.69 13.03
C GLY A 158 -6.02 -4.26 14.49
N THR A 159 -6.49 -5.09 15.42
CA THR A 159 -6.39 -4.85 16.86
C THR A 159 -5.93 -6.11 17.61
N LYS A 160 -5.30 -5.92 18.77
CA LYS A 160 -4.92 -7.04 19.67
C LYS A 160 -6.10 -7.94 20.01
N LYS A 161 -7.32 -7.40 20.06
CA LYS A 161 -8.55 -8.15 20.32
C LYS A 161 -8.91 -9.03 19.13
N THR A 162 -9.03 -8.46 17.93
CA THR A 162 -9.41 -9.20 16.73
C THR A 162 -8.40 -10.29 16.40
N LEU A 163 -7.10 -9.99 16.52
CA LEU A 163 -6.04 -10.98 16.30
C LEU A 163 -6.16 -12.19 17.24
N LYS A 164 -6.51 -12.00 18.51
CA LYS A 164 -6.66 -13.09 19.47
C LYS A 164 -7.82 -14.05 19.12
N GLU A 165 -8.83 -13.56 18.44
CA GLU A 165 -10.02 -14.34 18.06
C GLU A 165 -9.85 -15.08 16.73
N MET A 166 -8.82 -14.73 15.91
CA MET A 166 -8.56 -15.38 14.63
C MET A 166 -8.03 -16.80 14.80
N THR A 167 -8.54 -17.72 14.00
CA THR A 167 -8.14 -19.12 13.94
C THR A 167 -7.68 -19.48 12.54
N SER A 168 -7.00 -20.62 12.37
CA SER A 168 -6.64 -21.14 11.04
C SER A 168 -7.87 -21.25 10.12
N GLN A 169 -9.03 -21.63 10.68
CA GLN A 169 -10.27 -21.74 9.91
C GLN A 169 -10.78 -20.37 9.44
N THR A 170 -10.74 -19.35 10.30
CA THR A 170 -11.14 -17.98 9.89
C THR A 170 -10.24 -17.41 8.81
N LEU A 171 -8.92 -17.68 8.86
CA LEU A 171 -8.00 -17.26 7.81
C LEU A 171 -8.29 -17.99 6.50
N LYS A 172 -8.52 -19.30 6.58
CA LYS A 172 -8.86 -20.11 5.42
C LYS A 172 -10.17 -19.66 4.76
N ASP A 173 -11.22 -19.45 5.55
CA ASP A 173 -12.53 -19.01 5.02
C ASP A 173 -12.42 -17.65 4.33
N TYR A 174 -11.63 -16.73 4.88
CA TYR A 174 -11.38 -15.43 4.27
C TYR A 174 -10.55 -15.56 2.99
N HIS A 175 -9.50 -16.38 3.02
CA HIS A 175 -8.67 -16.67 1.86
C HIS A 175 -9.51 -17.28 0.72
N ASP A 176 -10.23 -18.37 0.99
CA ASP A 176 -11.05 -19.06 -0.01
C ASP A 176 -12.12 -18.14 -0.64
N LYS A 177 -12.64 -17.19 0.15
CA LYS A 177 -13.62 -16.21 -0.33
C LYS A 177 -13.04 -15.13 -1.22
N HIS A 178 -11.84 -14.64 -0.93
CA HIS A 178 -11.30 -13.45 -1.56
C HIS A 178 -10.17 -13.69 -2.56
N TYR A 179 -9.45 -14.83 -2.44
CA TYR A 179 -8.31 -15.18 -3.30
C TYR A 179 -8.79 -15.96 -4.53
N VAL A 180 -9.62 -15.32 -5.33
CA VAL A 180 -10.26 -15.88 -6.52
C VAL A 180 -9.84 -15.11 -7.77
N ALA A 181 -9.93 -15.76 -8.95
CA ALA A 181 -9.46 -15.22 -10.22
C ALA A 181 -10.01 -13.82 -10.53
N LYS A 182 -11.31 -13.61 -10.38
CA LYS A 182 -12.00 -12.33 -10.66
C LYS A 182 -11.57 -11.19 -9.72
N ASN A 183 -10.96 -11.52 -8.58
CA ASN A 183 -10.45 -10.55 -7.60
C ASN A 183 -8.92 -10.45 -7.63
N THR A 184 -8.26 -11.07 -8.62
CA THR A 184 -6.80 -11.14 -8.69
C THR A 184 -6.29 -10.55 -10.00
N VAL A 185 -5.21 -9.81 -9.90
CA VAL A 185 -4.44 -9.30 -11.03
C VAL A 185 -3.01 -9.83 -10.89
N LEU A 186 -2.53 -10.53 -11.91
CA LEU A 186 -1.14 -10.90 -12.04
C LEU A 186 -0.42 -9.82 -12.84
N SER A 187 0.68 -9.30 -12.33
CA SER A 187 1.56 -8.35 -13.02
C SER A 187 2.89 -9.01 -13.31
N ILE A 188 3.35 -8.95 -14.55
CA ILE A 188 4.68 -9.42 -14.95
C ILE A 188 5.35 -8.29 -15.71
N ALA A 189 6.52 -7.85 -15.23
CA ALA A 189 7.29 -6.80 -15.86
C ALA A 189 8.77 -7.19 -15.94
N GLY A 190 9.42 -6.95 -17.09
CA GLY A 190 10.84 -7.23 -17.25
C GLY A 190 11.20 -7.89 -18.58
N ASN A 191 12.33 -8.62 -18.58
CA ASN A 191 12.91 -9.23 -19.76
C ASN A 191 12.30 -10.60 -20.09
N LEU A 192 11.01 -10.61 -20.42
CA LEU A 192 10.32 -11.78 -20.97
C LEU A 192 9.62 -11.39 -22.27
N THR A 193 9.36 -12.38 -23.13
CA THR A 193 8.43 -12.19 -24.25
C THR A 193 6.98 -12.30 -23.73
N GLU A 194 6.04 -11.80 -24.52
CA GLU A 194 4.61 -11.90 -24.20
C GLU A 194 4.17 -13.37 -24.06
N GLU A 195 4.65 -14.22 -24.94
CA GLU A 195 4.35 -15.66 -24.94
C GLU A 195 4.85 -16.34 -23.67
N GLN A 196 6.05 -15.96 -23.19
CA GLN A 196 6.61 -16.47 -21.93
C GLN A 196 5.77 -16.00 -20.73
N ALA A 197 5.38 -14.73 -20.70
CA ALA A 197 4.55 -14.20 -19.62
C ALA A 197 3.17 -14.86 -19.59
N ILE A 198 2.54 -15.08 -20.75
CA ILE A 198 1.26 -15.80 -20.87
C ILE A 198 1.44 -17.26 -20.41
N ALA A 199 2.51 -17.95 -20.81
CA ALA A 199 2.76 -19.33 -20.42
C ALA A 199 2.95 -19.48 -18.90
N ILE A 200 3.68 -18.54 -18.26
CA ILE A 200 3.83 -18.48 -16.81
C ILE A 200 2.46 -18.25 -16.14
N ALA A 201 1.70 -17.27 -16.60
CA ALA A 201 0.39 -16.97 -16.05
C ALA A 201 -0.59 -18.15 -16.19
N GLN A 202 -0.59 -18.80 -17.34
CA GLN A 202 -1.42 -19.98 -17.60
C GLN A 202 -1.07 -21.13 -16.65
N LYS A 203 0.20 -21.55 -16.66
CA LYS A 203 0.68 -22.73 -15.94
C LYS A 203 0.59 -22.62 -14.42
N TYR A 204 0.96 -21.45 -13.89
CA TYR A 204 1.12 -21.28 -12.45
C TYR A 204 -0.12 -20.64 -11.77
N PHE A 205 -0.99 -19.98 -12.54
CA PHE A 205 -2.14 -19.29 -11.96
C PHE A 205 -3.46 -19.71 -12.62
N GLU A 206 -3.66 -19.48 -13.92
CA GLU A 206 -4.95 -19.72 -14.57
C GLU A 206 -5.43 -21.17 -14.40
N ASP A 207 -4.56 -22.16 -14.67
CA ASP A 207 -4.90 -23.58 -14.61
C ASP A 207 -5.22 -24.07 -13.18
N LYS A 208 -4.98 -23.25 -12.17
CA LYS A 208 -5.27 -23.56 -10.76
C LYS A 208 -6.60 -23.01 -10.28
N TYR A 209 -7.17 -22.06 -10.99
CA TYR A 209 -8.49 -21.54 -10.64
C TYR A 209 -9.60 -22.46 -11.10
N VAL A 210 -10.60 -22.63 -10.24
CA VAL A 210 -11.87 -23.23 -10.65
C VAL A 210 -12.62 -22.16 -11.43
N SER A 211 -13.00 -22.46 -12.69
CA SER A 211 -13.76 -21.54 -13.53
C SER A 211 -15.11 -21.21 -12.88
N ASP A 212 -15.55 -19.95 -13.06
CA ASP A 212 -16.88 -19.44 -12.69
C ASP A 212 -17.19 -19.32 -11.19
N VAL A 213 -16.18 -19.08 -10.33
CA VAL A 213 -16.47 -18.64 -8.96
C VAL A 213 -17.06 -17.23 -9.00
N PRO A 214 -18.34 -17.05 -8.58
CA PRO A 214 -18.95 -15.72 -8.56
C PRO A 214 -18.20 -14.85 -7.54
N TYR A 215 -17.74 -13.69 -7.98
CA TYR A 215 -17.18 -12.69 -7.09
C TYR A 215 -17.70 -11.32 -7.47
N GLU A 216 -18.34 -10.66 -6.53
CA GLU A 216 -18.84 -9.30 -6.71
C GLU A 216 -17.95 -8.32 -5.93
N ASN A 217 -17.32 -7.42 -6.66
CA ASN A 217 -16.56 -6.33 -6.06
C ASN A 217 -17.52 -5.17 -5.75
N VAL A 218 -18.13 -5.22 -4.57
CA VAL A 218 -19.02 -4.16 -4.12
C VAL A 218 -18.19 -2.93 -3.79
N PRO A 219 -18.41 -1.79 -4.49
CA PRO A 219 -17.73 -0.55 -4.19
C PRO A 219 -18.08 -0.08 -2.77
N VAL A 220 -17.05 0.27 -2.02
CA VAL A 220 -17.24 0.79 -0.67
C VAL A 220 -17.52 2.29 -0.73
N ALA A 221 -18.69 2.70 -0.23
CA ALA A 221 -19.00 4.12 -0.08
C ALA A 221 -18.09 4.74 0.99
N VAL A 222 -17.37 5.79 0.61
CA VAL A 222 -16.48 6.50 1.51
C VAL A 222 -16.89 7.97 1.56
N ARG A 223 -17.12 8.49 2.77
CA ARG A 223 -17.39 9.91 2.99
C ARG A 223 -16.40 10.43 4.03
N PRO A 224 -15.56 11.42 3.67
CA PRO A 224 -14.70 12.06 4.64
C PRO A 224 -15.51 12.70 5.78
N ALA A 225 -15.03 12.53 7.00
CA ALA A 225 -15.63 13.15 8.17
C ALA A 225 -14.84 14.41 8.57
N HIS A 226 -15.56 15.45 8.99
CA HIS A 226 -14.92 16.60 9.65
C HIS A 226 -14.77 16.28 11.13
N SER A 227 -13.54 16.01 11.54
CA SER A 227 -13.24 15.59 12.90
C SER A 227 -11.84 16.03 13.31
N HIS A 228 -11.60 16.14 14.60
CA HIS A 228 -10.26 16.35 15.14
C HIS A 228 -10.07 15.51 16.40
N ALA A 229 -8.83 15.15 16.69
CA ALA A 229 -8.46 14.51 17.93
C ALA A 229 -7.08 14.99 18.38
N CYS A 230 -6.88 14.96 19.70
CA CYS A 230 -5.59 15.16 20.32
C CYS A 230 -5.35 13.99 21.28
N LYS A 231 -4.16 13.39 21.19
CA LYS A 231 -3.70 12.39 22.16
C LYS A 231 -2.41 12.87 22.78
N ARG A 232 -2.37 12.91 24.11
CA ARG A 232 -1.14 13.16 24.84
C ARG A 232 -0.42 11.83 25.04
N LYS A 233 0.80 11.71 24.50
CA LYS A 233 1.74 10.60 24.78
C LYS A 233 2.82 11.12 25.72
N LYS A 234 3.16 10.35 26.75
CA LYS A 234 4.27 10.67 27.64
C LYS A 234 5.58 10.30 26.96
N ASP A 235 6.65 10.97 27.38
CA ASP A 235 8.04 10.63 27.01
C ASP A 235 8.35 10.81 25.51
N ILE A 236 7.64 11.72 24.82
CA ILE A 236 7.98 12.18 23.48
C ILE A 236 8.37 13.68 23.53
N GLU A 237 9.42 14.03 22.78
CA GLU A 237 9.95 15.38 22.76
C GLU A 237 9.21 16.33 21.82
N GLN A 238 8.57 15.76 20.78
CA GLN A 238 7.92 16.52 19.71
C GLN A 238 6.40 16.37 19.74
N THR A 239 5.74 17.39 19.22
CA THR A 239 4.33 17.37 18.88
C THR A 239 4.18 16.99 17.41
N HIS A 240 3.48 15.91 17.14
CA HIS A 240 3.16 15.41 15.80
C HIS A 240 1.79 15.93 15.39
N ILE A 241 1.71 16.58 14.23
CA ILE A 241 0.53 17.26 13.73
C ILE A 241 0.27 16.77 12.31
N ALA A 242 -0.95 16.35 12.04
CA ALA A 242 -1.33 15.94 10.70
C ALA A 242 -2.73 16.45 10.32
N PHE A 243 -2.88 16.78 9.04
CA PHE A 243 -4.13 17.26 8.44
C PHE A 243 -4.49 16.34 7.28
N ALA A 244 -5.79 16.10 7.09
CA ALA A 244 -6.30 15.41 5.91
C ALA A 244 -7.38 16.26 5.24
N PHE A 245 -7.25 16.36 3.91
CA PHE A 245 -8.21 17.06 3.06
C PHE A 245 -8.77 16.07 2.03
N PRO A 246 -10.03 16.25 1.57
CA PRO A 246 -10.55 15.45 0.47
C PRO A 246 -9.67 15.53 -0.78
N SER A 247 -9.43 14.39 -1.41
CA SER A 247 -8.65 14.27 -2.64
C SER A 247 -9.35 13.33 -3.62
N TYR A 248 -8.68 12.96 -4.70
CA TYR A 248 -9.25 12.24 -5.81
C TYR A 248 -9.03 10.74 -5.68
N GLN A 249 -9.99 9.96 -6.18
CA GLN A 249 -9.93 8.52 -6.29
C GLN A 249 -8.92 8.05 -7.34
N TYR A 250 -8.59 6.77 -7.35
CA TYR A 250 -7.82 6.15 -8.43
C TYR A 250 -8.48 6.44 -9.80
N ASN A 251 -7.66 6.65 -10.81
CA ASN A 251 -8.06 6.91 -12.20
C ASN A 251 -8.85 8.22 -12.42
N ASP A 252 -8.96 9.10 -11.45
CA ASP A 252 -9.49 10.45 -11.70
C ASP A 252 -8.41 11.29 -12.40
N ILE A 253 -8.74 11.87 -13.54
CA ILE A 253 -7.79 12.70 -14.33
C ILE A 253 -7.23 13.87 -13.52
N ARG A 254 -7.99 14.37 -12.55
CA ARG A 254 -7.56 15.44 -11.63
C ARG A 254 -6.47 14.97 -10.65
N GLY A 255 -6.25 13.66 -10.51
CA GLY A 255 -5.13 13.10 -9.75
C GLY A 255 -3.78 13.62 -10.23
N ASN A 256 -3.61 13.85 -11.54
CA ASN A 256 -2.39 14.42 -12.10
C ASN A 256 -2.16 15.86 -11.61
N ALA A 257 -3.23 16.66 -11.57
CA ALA A 257 -3.15 18.03 -11.03
C ALA A 257 -2.87 18.02 -9.51
N MET A 258 -3.43 17.06 -8.78
CA MET A 258 -3.14 16.86 -7.35
C MET A 258 -1.68 16.47 -7.13
N GLN A 259 -1.12 15.60 -7.95
CA GLN A 259 0.30 15.22 -7.88
C GLN A 259 1.19 16.44 -8.12
N LEU A 260 0.90 17.24 -9.15
CA LEU A 260 1.63 18.46 -9.45
C LEU A 260 1.53 19.48 -8.32
N MET A 261 0.34 19.68 -7.78
CA MET A 261 0.11 20.52 -6.59
C MET A 261 0.93 20.02 -5.40
N THR A 262 1.00 18.71 -5.18
CA THR A 262 1.80 18.11 -4.10
C THR A 262 3.28 18.46 -4.23
N ILE A 263 3.84 18.35 -5.42
CA ILE A 263 5.24 18.71 -5.71
C ILE A 263 5.50 20.18 -5.36
N ILE A 264 4.65 21.08 -5.81
CA ILE A 264 4.80 22.53 -5.59
C ILE A 264 4.60 22.90 -4.11
N PHE A 265 3.62 22.28 -3.47
CA PHE A 265 3.16 22.69 -2.14
C PHE A 265 3.99 22.09 -1.02
N SER A 266 4.35 20.79 -1.12
CA SER A 266 4.77 20.06 0.09
C SER A 266 5.83 18.96 -0.09
N MET A 267 6.19 18.57 -1.33
CA MET A 267 7.02 17.39 -1.54
C MET A 267 8.52 17.68 -1.44
N GLU A 268 8.97 18.78 -2.05
CA GLU A 268 10.38 19.08 -2.24
C GLU A 268 10.90 20.15 -1.28
N MET A 269 12.23 20.21 -1.10
CA MET A 269 12.88 21.26 -0.28
C MET A 269 12.57 22.68 -0.77
N SER A 270 12.22 22.83 -2.03
CA SER A 270 11.82 24.10 -2.63
C SER A 270 10.32 24.32 -2.65
N SER A 271 9.54 23.43 -2.04
CA SER A 271 8.08 23.56 -1.93
C SER A 271 7.67 24.66 -0.95
N ARG A 272 6.44 25.13 -1.07
CA ARG A 272 5.93 26.24 -0.25
C ARG A 272 6.01 25.94 1.25
N LEU A 273 5.51 24.79 1.68
CA LEU A 273 5.54 24.43 3.10
C LEU A 273 6.95 24.31 3.64
N PHE A 274 7.86 23.68 2.87
CA PHE A 274 9.24 23.56 3.31
C PHE A 274 9.92 24.91 3.44
N GLN A 275 9.77 25.79 2.45
CA GLN A 275 10.39 27.11 2.45
C GLN A 275 9.80 28.06 3.50
N SER A 276 8.46 28.03 3.69
CA SER A 276 7.82 28.95 4.65
C SER A 276 7.94 28.47 6.09
N VAL A 277 7.55 27.22 6.38
CA VAL A 277 7.43 26.72 7.75
C VAL A 277 8.78 26.28 8.33
N ARG A 278 9.59 25.58 7.51
CA ARG A 278 10.88 25.07 7.95
C ARG A 278 12.00 26.09 7.76
N GLU A 279 12.24 26.58 6.54
CA GLU A 279 13.43 27.41 6.25
C GLU A 279 13.30 28.84 6.79
N LYS A 280 12.18 29.52 6.53
CA LYS A 280 11.98 30.90 6.94
C LYS A 280 11.63 31.05 8.41
N LEU A 281 10.73 30.21 8.92
CA LEU A 281 10.22 30.33 10.28
C LEU A 281 10.92 29.41 11.28
N GLY A 282 11.64 28.37 10.83
CA GLY A 282 12.37 27.44 11.69
C GLY A 282 11.49 26.69 12.68
N LEU A 283 10.22 26.47 12.32
CA LEU A 283 9.23 25.92 13.24
C LEU A 283 9.30 24.39 13.37
N CYS A 284 9.81 23.69 12.34
CA CYS A 284 9.85 22.23 12.30
C CYS A 284 11.11 21.73 11.59
N TYR A 285 11.50 20.48 11.86
CA TYR A 285 12.53 19.78 11.10
C TYR A 285 11.91 19.00 9.92
N THR A 286 10.76 18.40 10.16
CA THR A 286 10.05 17.59 9.19
C THR A 286 8.70 18.21 8.84
N ILE A 287 8.47 18.45 7.56
CA ILE A 287 7.18 18.84 6.99
C ILE A 287 7.07 18.29 5.58
N TYR A 288 5.97 17.60 5.28
CA TYR A 288 5.69 17.08 3.96
C TYR A 288 4.18 16.87 3.77
N GLY A 289 3.77 16.67 2.53
CA GLY A 289 2.42 16.25 2.19
C GLY A 289 2.42 15.29 1.02
N TYR A 290 1.39 14.46 0.95
CA TYR A 290 1.22 13.48 -0.11
C TYR A 290 -0.26 13.15 -0.32
N PRO A 291 -0.67 12.82 -1.56
CA PRO A 291 -1.99 12.30 -1.83
C PRO A 291 -2.05 10.80 -1.55
N SER A 292 -3.14 10.34 -0.97
CA SER A 292 -3.48 8.93 -0.81
C SER A 292 -4.80 8.68 -1.53
N SER A 293 -4.75 7.94 -2.64
CA SER A 293 -5.92 7.61 -3.45
C SER A 293 -6.45 6.22 -3.12
N TYR A 294 -7.75 6.06 -3.15
CA TYR A 294 -8.46 4.81 -2.96
C TYR A 294 -9.46 4.61 -4.11
N GLN A 295 -10.13 3.47 -4.15
CA GLN A 295 -11.03 3.11 -5.25
C GLN A 295 -12.15 4.15 -5.49
N ASN A 296 -12.72 4.73 -4.43
CA ASN A 296 -13.87 5.64 -4.52
C ASN A 296 -13.64 6.99 -3.83
N ASN A 297 -12.44 7.25 -3.34
CA ASN A 297 -12.11 8.48 -2.62
C ASN A 297 -10.60 8.69 -2.56
N GLY A 298 -10.18 9.81 -1.97
CA GLY A 298 -8.79 10.10 -1.66
C GLY A 298 -8.66 11.08 -0.51
N ALA A 299 -7.47 11.14 0.06
CA ALA A 299 -7.04 12.11 1.04
C ALA A 299 -5.76 12.79 0.58
N PHE A 300 -5.65 14.09 0.75
CA PHE A 300 -4.38 14.79 0.74
C PHE A 300 -3.95 15.02 2.18
N ILE A 301 -2.79 14.52 2.52
CA ILE A 301 -2.28 14.53 3.89
C ILE A 301 -1.13 15.52 3.98
N VAL A 302 -1.11 16.32 5.04
CA VAL A 302 0.01 17.17 5.42
C VAL A 302 0.44 16.77 6.82
N TYR A 303 1.72 16.53 7.02
CA TYR A 303 2.31 16.13 8.30
C TYR A 303 3.47 17.02 8.66
N THR A 304 3.60 17.31 9.95
CA THR A 304 4.79 17.98 10.53
C THR A 304 5.03 17.50 11.96
N SER A 305 6.31 17.52 12.35
CA SER A 305 6.70 17.37 13.76
C SER A 305 7.47 18.61 14.23
N THR A 306 7.14 19.09 15.42
CA THR A 306 7.65 20.35 15.95
C THR A 306 7.79 20.29 17.47
N SER A 307 8.54 21.22 18.06
CA SER A 307 8.53 21.36 19.52
C SER A 307 7.15 21.80 20.03
N PRO A 308 6.75 21.40 21.24
CA PRO A 308 5.45 21.79 21.80
C PRO A 308 5.18 23.31 21.80
N ASN A 309 6.23 24.10 22.01
CA ASN A 309 6.13 25.57 22.05
C ASN A 309 5.86 26.21 20.66
N ASN A 310 6.19 25.47 19.58
CA ASN A 310 6.01 25.94 18.21
C ASN A 310 4.74 25.36 17.54
N ALA A 311 4.04 24.45 18.21
CA ALA A 311 2.92 23.70 17.61
C ALA A 311 1.82 24.62 17.04
N GLU A 312 1.38 25.59 17.81
CA GLU A 312 0.33 26.55 17.40
C GLU A 312 0.79 27.37 16.19
N LYS A 313 2.02 27.92 16.26
CA LYS A 313 2.62 28.70 15.15
C LYS A 313 2.77 27.87 13.88
N ALA A 314 3.15 26.59 14.01
CA ALA A 314 3.29 25.70 12.86
C ALA A 314 1.91 25.45 12.20
N VAL A 315 0.87 25.24 12.99
CA VAL A 315 -0.52 25.10 12.50
C VAL A 315 -0.98 26.37 11.76
N GLU A 316 -0.72 27.54 12.33
CA GLU A 316 -1.06 28.84 11.72
C GLU A 316 -0.31 29.03 10.40
N ALA A 317 0.99 28.80 10.38
CA ALA A 317 1.81 28.94 9.18
C ALA A 317 1.38 28.00 8.04
N ILE A 318 1.04 26.73 8.36
CA ILE A 318 0.50 25.76 7.38
C ILE A 318 -0.84 26.25 6.84
N ARG A 319 -1.73 26.72 7.70
CA ARG A 319 -3.05 27.26 7.30
C ARG A 319 -2.90 28.48 6.40
N ASP A 320 -1.98 29.39 6.72
CA ASP A 320 -1.73 30.59 5.93
C ASP A 320 -1.22 30.25 4.53
N GLU A 321 -0.32 29.25 4.39
CA GLU A 321 0.14 28.78 3.10
C GLU A 321 -0.98 28.09 2.29
N ILE A 322 -1.88 27.34 2.94
CA ILE A 322 -3.07 26.78 2.29
C ILE A 322 -3.98 27.88 1.77
N ASN A 323 -4.27 28.89 2.60
CA ASN A 323 -5.09 30.03 2.20
C ASN A 323 -4.43 30.79 1.05
N LEU A 324 -3.13 31.03 1.11
CA LEU A 324 -2.38 31.68 0.05
C LEU A 324 -2.46 30.91 -1.29
N LEU A 325 -2.37 29.55 -1.22
CA LEU A 325 -2.54 28.70 -2.38
C LEU A 325 -3.95 28.81 -2.99
N ILE A 326 -4.98 28.85 -2.14
CA ILE A 326 -6.38 28.99 -2.58
C ILE A 326 -6.64 30.35 -3.19
N GLU A 327 -6.12 31.43 -2.59
CA GLU A 327 -6.38 32.81 -3.02
C GLU A 327 -5.59 33.21 -4.27
N LYS A 328 -4.31 32.83 -4.34
CA LYS A 328 -3.39 33.27 -5.41
C LYS A 328 -3.09 32.23 -6.47
N GLY A 329 -3.44 30.96 -6.20
CA GLY A 329 -3.05 29.86 -7.05
C GLY A 329 -1.53 29.60 -7.05
N VAL A 330 -1.02 29.07 -8.15
CA VAL A 330 0.40 28.81 -8.40
C VAL A 330 0.93 29.76 -9.46
N SER A 331 2.18 30.18 -9.33
CA SER A 331 2.86 30.99 -10.35
C SER A 331 3.32 30.13 -11.55
N ASP A 332 3.58 30.76 -12.69
CA ASP A 332 4.15 30.09 -13.87
C ASP A 332 5.52 29.45 -13.57
N GLU A 333 6.32 30.08 -12.70
CA GLU A 333 7.61 29.56 -12.29
C GLU A 333 7.44 28.26 -11.47
N GLU A 334 6.56 28.25 -10.49
CA GLU A 334 6.24 27.05 -9.68
C GLU A 334 5.66 25.94 -10.55
N LEU A 335 4.77 26.29 -11.48
CA LEU A 335 4.18 25.32 -12.40
C LEU A 335 5.23 24.66 -13.29
N ASN A 336 6.10 25.46 -13.93
CA ASN A 336 7.18 24.96 -14.80
C ASN A 336 8.15 24.06 -14.01
N LYS A 337 8.52 24.46 -12.78
CA LYS A 337 9.37 23.68 -11.90
C LYS A 337 8.71 22.35 -11.51
N GLY A 338 7.45 22.38 -11.14
CA GLY A 338 6.68 21.18 -10.78
C GLY A 338 6.55 20.22 -11.96
N MET A 339 6.28 20.73 -13.17
CA MET A 339 6.22 19.90 -14.38
C MET A 339 7.56 19.23 -14.71
N ASN A 340 8.67 19.97 -14.62
CA ASN A 340 10.00 19.42 -14.86
C ASN A 340 10.34 18.32 -13.86
N PHE A 341 10.00 18.50 -12.58
CA PHE A 341 10.20 17.51 -11.55
C PHE A 341 9.32 16.28 -11.80
N GLY A 342 8.03 16.46 -12.08
CA GLY A 342 7.10 15.37 -12.39
C GLY A 342 7.56 14.51 -13.58
N GLN A 343 8.04 15.14 -14.65
CA GLN A 343 8.62 14.43 -15.81
C GLN A 343 9.88 13.63 -15.45
N THR A 344 10.68 14.12 -14.51
CA THR A 344 11.87 13.41 -14.02
C THR A 344 11.47 12.20 -13.18
N MET A 345 10.49 12.36 -12.31
CA MET A 345 9.94 11.26 -11.49
C MET A 345 9.36 10.15 -12.37
N ASP A 346 8.54 10.50 -13.38
CA ASP A 346 8.00 9.52 -14.32
C ASP A 346 9.10 8.73 -15.03
N LYS A 347 10.15 9.41 -15.49
CA LYS A 347 11.30 8.75 -16.14
C LYS A 347 12.09 7.86 -15.17
N GLN A 348 12.26 8.29 -13.92
CA GLN A 348 12.93 7.49 -12.89
C GLN A 348 12.13 6.26 -12.51
N SER A 349 10.79 6.35 -12.41
CA SER A 349 9.94 5.19 -12.14
C SER A 349 10.06 4.11 -13.23
N TYR A 350 10.32 4.48 -14.49
CA TYR A 350 10.64 3.53 -15.57
C TYR A 350 12.04 2.90 -15.48
N ILE A 351 12.94 3.46 -14.69
CA ILE A 351 14.30 2.92 -14.49
C ILE A 351 14.34 1.93 -13.33
N PHE A 352 13.42 2.05 -12.37
CA PHE A 352 13.34 1.19 -11.17
C PHE A 352 12.21 0.14 -11.22
N LEU A 353 11.44 0.09 -12.30
CA LEU A 353 10.54 -0.99 -12.68
C LEU A 353 11.25 -1.87 -13.72
#